data_ebe5a49444f42e671dcd20ec9b248fa4
#
_entry.id   ebe5a49444f42e671dcd20ec9b248fa4
#
_cell.length_a   1.000
_cell.length_b   1.000
_cell.length_c   1.000
_cell.angle_alpha   90.00
_cell.angle_beta   90.00
_cell.angle_gamma   90.00
#
_symmetry.space_group_name_H-M   'P 1'
#
loop_
_entity.id
_entity.type
_entity.pdbx_description
1 polymer ?
#
loop_
_entity_poly.entity_id
_entity_poly.type
_entity_poly.pdbx_seq_one_letter_code
_entity_poly.pdbx_strand_id
1 'polypeptide(L)'
;MYSKLLRALSLLIAVIMLSFTAVSCNFDLSATLNGGATEKTSDEAKNSLSGSNTEKPTELETEKPTEKPTEEPTEAPTEEPSEAPTEEPSEEPTEEPSESEKVTDDYGDIPFEPVLPDLDFEGENLVVLIREDKKAYREWYKESPEDELDEAVALRNKDVGDALNIEVDYQLIPFYGYDDFVTNFNYMMLDDVLCDWHYIDIGANYSYGAAYHEVRDIASNLNDREMFPYFDFSLPCWNQSIVNNTTINDRLHYIAGDMNLSVFDNAMVMWVNKSLYDNKKEPTDPQNIQEYALAGAWTYDDLYTWASRLYEDSNGIKDKQADDTYGLCIKNGDRWGPNPTDAIPYAWDLEFVVTNSDGTHSFNIIGNERAEKALVKYKELIFANGSCINSATGCENFAAGNYVFWADLIYPDEDDNMAIREMEDKYSILPWPKYESNQENYRTTAQEGYTLMTVLDHSESSIPTKGEAVSAYLQLSCEESYTYVRGYYFNRIVKPKYFGTDDSEGFVTNSIALFVTIIDNIEFEFWTIYSRQLNNVVWLWRDAVDPETTLEGEYLKEQSRFEQAIEDTDIWLFSRGSVNPW
;
A
#
# COMPACT_ATOMS: atom_id res chain seq x y z
N MET A 1 -5.87 20.73 -42.80
CA MET A 1 -7.31 21.01 -42.72
C MET A 1 -8.00 20.03 -41.77
N TYR A 2 -7.59 18.78 -41.71
CA TYR A 2 -8.10 17.73 -40.84
C TYR A 2 -7.90 18.00 -39.33
N SER A 3 -6.75 18.53 -38.92
CA SER A 3 -6.46 18.78 -37.48
C SER A 3 -7.32 19.88 -36.82
N LYS A 4 -7.84 20.82 -37.61
CA LYS A 4 -8.77 21.85 -37.13
C LYS A 4 -10.20 21.32 -36.97
N LEU A 5 -10.56 20.34 -37.81
CA LEU A 5 -11.88 19.69 -37.74
C LEU A 5 -11.98 18.75 -36.53
N LEU A 6 -10.91 18.01 -36.22
CA LEU A 6 -10.84 17.16 -35.01
C LEU A 6 -10.92 17.97 -33.71
N ARG A 7 -10.20 19.11 -33.63
CA ARG A 7 -10.29 20.00 -32.47
C ARG A 7 -11.66 20.66 -32.29
N ALA A 8 -12.37 20.90 -33.36
CA ALA A 8 -13.74 21.41 -33.29
C ALA A 8 -14.74 20.33 -32.86
N LEU A 9 -14.50 19.07 -33.23
CA LEU A 9 -15.34 17.93 -32.87
C LEU A 9 -15.15 17.57 -31.40
N SER A 10 -13.91 17.56 -30.86
CA SER A 10 -13.64 17.31 -29.45
C SER A 10 -14.20 18.40 -28.53
N LEU A 11 -14.18 19.67 -28.96
CA LEU A 11 -14.83 20.77 -28.22
C LEU A 11 -16.35 20.63 -28.23
N LEU A 12 -16.95 20.13 -29.30
CA LEU A 12 -18.39 19.90 -29.38
C LEU A 12 -18.84 18.76 -28.47
N ILE A 13 -18.06 17.70 -28.39
CA ILE A 13 -18.33 16.55 -27.51
C ILE A 13 -18.19 16.97 -26.03
N ALA A 14 -17.16 17.75 -25.68
CA ALA A 14 -16.98 18.26 -24.32
C ALA A 14 -18.15 19.19 -23.90
N VAL A 15 -18.68 19.99 -24.80
CA VAL A 15 -19.87 20.85 -24.52
C VAL A 15 -21.13 20.01 -24.38
N ILE A 16 -21.27 18.93 -25.12
CA ILE A 16 -22.42 18.01 -24.99
C ILE A 16 -22.34 17.24 -23.66
N MET A 17 -21.16 16.77 -23.23
CA MET A 17 -21.00 16.11 -21.93
C MET A 17 -21.27 17.06 -20.76
N LEU A 18 -20.83 18.31 -20.82
CA LEU A 18 -21.13 19.32 -19.81
C LEU A 18 -22.63 19.68 -19.73
N SER A 19 -23.39 19.52 -20.82
CA SER A 19 -24.83 19.76 -20.80
C SER A 19 -25.63 18.59 -20.22
N PHE A 20 -25.12 17.34 -20.24
CA PHE A 20 -25.74 16.19 -19.59
C PHE A 20 -25.55 16.17 -18.07
N THR A 21 -24.41 16.68 -17.57
CA THR A 21 -24.18 16.78 -16.12
C THR A 21 -25.04 17.86 -15.46
N ALA A 22 -25.52 18.86 -16.20
CA ALA A 22 -26.41 19.91 -15.65
C ALA A 22 -27.89 19.51 -15.57
N VAL A 23 -28.30 18.39 -16.19
CA VAL A 23 -29.69 17.92 -16.18
C VAL A 23 -29.94 16.81 -15.15
N SER A 24 -28.88 16.24 -14.55
CA SER A 24 -28.99 15.11 -13.61
C SER A 24 -29.26 15.49 -12.14
N CYS A 25 -29.40 16.77 -11.80
CA CYS A 25 -29.56 17.22 -10.40
C CYS A 25 -31.00 17.61 -9.99
N ASN A 26 -32.04 17.10 -10.68
CA ASN A 26 -33.42 17.30 -10.22
C ASN A 26 -34.28 16.06 -10.52
N PHE A 27 -34.05 14.96 -9.82
CA PHE A 27 -35.02 13.89 -9.70
C PHE A 27 -35.33 13.69 -8.22
N ASP A 28 -36.48 14.25 -7.80
CA ASP A 28 -37.06 14.06 -6.48
C ASP A 28 -37.72 12.64 -6.42
N LEU A 29 -37.15 11.76 -5.58
CA LEU A 29 -37.55 10.36 -5.43
C LEU A 29 -38.60 10.17 -4.33
N SER A 30 -39.54 11.13 -4.16
CA SER A 30 -40.57 11.06 -3.09
C SER A 30 -42.00 10.66 -3.54
N ALA A 31 -42.15 10.14 -4.74
CA ALA A 31 -43.52 9.78 -5.24
C ALA A 31 -43.58 8.40 -5.85
N THR A 32 -43.39 7.35 -5.10
CA THR A 32 -44.00 6.01 -5.39
C THR A 32 -43.75 5.02 -4.25
N LEU A 33 -44.49 5.12 -3.17
CA LEU A 33 -44.84 3.98 -2.29
C LEU A 33 -45.96 4.44 -1.34
N ASN A 34 -47.17 4.50 -1.86
CA ASN A 34 -48.38 4.46 -1.03
C ASN A 34 -49.36 3.45 -1.62
N GLY A 35 -49.55 2.37 -0.93
CA GLY A 35 -50.55 1.36 -1.24
C GLY A 35 -50.80 0.38 -0.10
N GLY A 36 -51.75 0.69 0.79
CA GLY A 36 -52.59 -0.30 1.49
C GLY A 36 -52.17 -0.66 2.93
N ALA A 37 -52.79 -0.09 3.87
CA ALA A 37 -54.01 -0.37 4.61
C ALA A 37 -53.79 -0.84 6.06
N THR A 38 -54.41 -0.13 6.93
CA THR A 38 -55.36 -0.26 8.03
C THR A 38 -54.85 -0.27 9.47
N GLU A 39 -55.22 0.84 10.12
CA GLU A 39 -55.93 1.02 11.41
C GLU A 39 -55.48 0.24 12.66
N LYS A 40 -55.13 0.96 13.73
CA LYS A 40 -55.95 1.37 14.87
C LYS A 40 -55.18 2.09 15.97
N THR A 41 -55.62 3.33 16.26
CA THR A 41 -55.99 3.94 17.55
C THR A 41 -55.14 3.59 18.79
N SER A 42 -54.68 4.52 19.62
CA SER A 42 -55.33 5.61 20.35
C SER A 42 -54.33 6.42 21.17
N ASP A 43 -54.53 7.74 21.14
CA ASP A 43 -54.70 8.71 22.23
C ASP A 43 -53.57 9.11 23.20
N GLU A 44 -53.38 10.42 23.16
CA GLU A 44 -53.24 11.44 24.25
C GLU A 44 -51.91 11.48 25.01
N ALA A 45 -51.27 12.61 25.24
CA ALA A 45 -51.68 13.99 25.50
C ALA A 45 -50.54 14.96 25.37
N LYS A 46 -50.79 16.10 24.78
CA LYS A 46 -50.72 17.51 25.24
C LYS A 46 -49.63 17.89 26.27
N ASN A 47 -48.81 18.82 25.94
CA ASN A 47 -48.81 20.28 26.26
C ASN A 47 -47.37 20.79 26.21
N SER A 48 -47.03 21.83 25.67
CA SER A 48 -47.41 23.23 25.45
C SER A 48 -46.22 24.16 25.67
N LEU A 49 -46.12 25.13 24.77
CA LEU A 49 -45.71 26.51 24.92
C LEU A 49 -44.24 26.84 24.83
N SER A 50 -43.80 27.42 23.75
CA SER A 50 -43.87 28.87 23.45
C SER A 50 -42.61 29.66 23.79
N GLY A 51 -42.06 30.34 22.81
CA GLY A 51 -41.16 31.44 23.00
C GLY A 51 -40.33 31.78 21.77
N SER A 52 -40.88 32.62 20.93
CA SER A 52 -40.22 33.31 19.82
C SER A 52 -39.12 34.27 20.32
N ASN A 53 -38.02 34.36 19.60
CA ASN A 53 -37.51 35.67 19.20
C ASN A 53 -36.55 35.56 18.03
N THR A 54 -36.93 36.22 16.98
CA THR A 54 -36.15 36.59 15.81
C THR A 54 -35.25 37.76 16.17
N GLU A 55 -33.92 37.63 15.96
CA GLU A 55 -33.08 38.78 15.71
C GLU A 55 -32.19 38.54 14.51
N LYS A 56 -32.19 39.53 13.62
CA LYS A 56 -31.54 39.64 12.34
C LYS A 56 -30.12 40.13 12.54
N PRO A 57 -29.09 39.65 11.87
CA PRO A 57 -27.75 40.20 12.00
C PRO A 57 -27.60 41.49 11.19
N THR A 58 -27.00 42.45 11.85
CA THR A 58 -26.62 43.76 11.30
C THR A 58 -25.32 43.64 10.51
N GLU A 59 -25.29 44.24 9.34
CA GLU A 59 -24.12 44.43 8.49
C GLU A 59 -23.04 45.24 9.23
N LEU A 60 -21.78 44.81 9.17
CA LEU A 60 -20.62 45.62 9.50
C LEU A 60 -19.86 45.97 8.23
N GLU A 61 -19.67 47.27 8.08
CA GLU A 61 -19.03 47.97 6.98
C GLU A 61 -17.54 47.59 6.86
N THR A 62 -17.10 47.46 5.62
CA THR A 62 -15.70 47.32 5.20
C THR A 62 -14.97 48.65 5.30
N GLU A 63 -13.92 48.72 6.09
CA GLU A 63 -12.93 49.79 6.02
C GLU A 63 -11.81 49.46 5.05
N LYS A 64 -11.50 50.46 4.22
CA LYS A 64 -10.52 50.47 3.14
C LYS A 64 -9.13 50.82 3.68
N PRO A 65 -8.03 50.19 3.29
CA PRO A 65 -6.71 50.55 3.79
C PRO A 65 -6.16 51.81 3.16
N THR A 66 -5.54 52.61 4.00
CA THR A 66 -4.89 53.90 3.68
C THR A 66 -3.49 53.68 3.14
N GLU A 67 -3.10 54.55 2.25
CA GLU A 67 -1.90 54.55 1.43
C GLU A 67 -0.57 54.72 2.21
N LYS A 68 0.47 54.19 1.60
CA LYS A 68 1.90 54.15 1.89
C LYS A 68 2.57 55.52 1.65
N PRO A 69 3.56 55.95 2.41
CA PRO A 69 4.51 56.96 1.97
C PRO A 69 5.74 56.32 1.31
N THR A 70 6.03 56.83 0.15
CA THR A 70 7.22 56.60 -0.67
C THR A 70 8.39 57.40 -0.11
N GLU A 71 9.54 56.79 0.11
CA GLU A 71 10.83 57.48 0.20
C GLU A 71 11.73 57.06 -0.94
N GLU A 72 12.27 58.05 -1.64
CA GLU A 72 13.21 57.90 -2.76
C GLU A 72 14.63 57.55 -2.26
N PRO A 73 15.44 56.86 -3.05
CA PRO A 73 16.83 56.53 -2.70
C PRO A 73 17.81 57.59 -3.19
N THR A 74 18.77 57.90 -2.33
CA THR A 74 19.88 58.81 -2.59
C THR A 74 21.00 58.07 -3.36
N GLU A 75 21.59 58.82 -4.29
CA GLU A 75 22.57 58.39 -5.28
C GLU A 75 23.89 57.84 -4.68
N ALA A 76 24.46 56.86 -5.34
CA ALA A 76 25.79 56.29 -5.13
C ALA A 76 26.87 57.01 -5.95
N PRO A 77 28.14 57.07 -5.52
CA PRO A 77 29.20 57.54 -6.37
C PRO A 77 29.79 56.38 -7.20
N THR A 78 30.03 56.71 -8.45
CA THR A 78 30.67 55.90 -9.49
C THR A 78 32.16 55.78 -9.22
N GLU A 79 32.70 54.55 -9.19
CA GLU A 79 34.12 54.32 -9.45
C GLU A 79 34.26 53.41 -10.68
N GLU A 80 35.18 53.79 -11.56
CA GLU A 80 35.51 53.14 -12.83
C GLU A 80 36.23 51.81 -12.62
N PRO A 81 36.06 50.82 -13.51
CA PRO A 81 36.75 49.53 -13.40
C PRO A 81 38.13 49.59 -14.02
N SER A 82 39.11 49.11 -13.26
CA SER A 82 40.48 48.78 -13.75
C SER A 82 40.41 47.47 -14.51
N GLU A 83 40.99 47.45 -15.70
CA GLU A 83 41.15 46.29 -16.56
C GLU A 83 42.01 45.22 -15.88
N ALA A 84 41.52 43.98 -15.81
CA ALA A 84 42.27 42.78 -15.49
C ALA A 84 42.34 41.87 -16.72
N PRO A 85 43.44 41.11 -16.88
CA PRO A 85 43.73 40.38 -18.12
C PRO A 85 42.82 39.14 -18.30
N THR A 86 42.45 38.92 -19.54
CA THR A 86 41.77 37.75 -20.06
C THR A 86 42.65 36.51 -19.87
N GLU A 87 42.28 35.62 -18.96
CA GLU A 87 42.72 34.24 -18.97
C GLU A 87 41.71 33.40 -19.76
N GLU A 88 42.25 32.59 -20.69
CA GLU A 88 41.46 31.63 -21.47
C GLU A 88 40.80 30.61 -20.54
N PRO A 89 39.58 30.11 -20.84
CA PRO A 89 38.96 29.06 -20.04
C PRO A 89 39.77 27.77 -20.23
N SER A 90 40.40 27.32 -19.15
CA SER A 90 40.86 25.94 -19.03
C SER A 90 39.61 25.06 -19.03
N GLU A 91 39.56 24.14 -19.96
CA GLU A 91 38.58 23.05 -19.93
C GLU A 91 38.87 22.25 -18.66
N GLU A 92 37.96 22.35 -17.66
CA GLU A 92 37.91 21.41 -16.56
C GLU A 92 37.57 20.04 -17.17
N PRO A 93 38.30 18.97 -16.79
CA PRO A 93 37.86 17.63 -17.16
C PRO A 93 36.52 17.38 -16.54
N THR A 94 35.53 17.03 -17.36
CA THR A 94 34.26 16.42 -16.92
C THR A 94 34.67 15.19 -16.14
N GLU A 95 34.58 15.24 -14.80
CA GLU A 95 34.66 14.05 -13.99
C GLU A 95 33.52 13.14 -14.43
N GLU A 96 33.86 11.99 -15.00
CA GLU A 96 32.95 10.89 -15.14
C GLU A 96 32.38 10.62 -13.74
N PRO A 97 31.03 10.36 -13.60
CA PRO A 97 30.47 10.05 -12.30
C PRO A 97 31.28 8.91 -11.70
N SER A 98 31.88 9.18 -10.53
CA SER A 98 32.57 8.16 -9.76
C SER A 98 31.62 6.98 -9.60
N GLU A 99 32.07 5.77 -9.88
CA GLU A 99 31.35 4.55 -9.51
C GLU A 99 30.93 4.72 -8.05
N SER A 100 29.63 4.94 -7.82
CA SER A 100 29.09 5.00 -6.47
C SER A 100 29.36 3.62 -5.87
N GLU A 101 30.15 3.55 -4.80
CA GLU A 101 30.38 2.29 -4.09
C GLU A 101 29.00 1.74 -3.72
N LYS A 102 28.63 0.58 -4.27
CA LYS A 102 27.41 -0.13 -3.91
C LYS A 102 27.42 -0.34 -2.40
N VAL A 103 26.41 0.19 -1.71
CA VAL A 103 26.26 0.00 -0.27
C VAL A 103 25.80 -1.42 -0.06
N THR A 104 26.64 -2.27 0.51
CA THR A 104 26.25 -3.62 0.90
C THR A 104 25.35 -3.56 2.12
N ASP A 105 24.32 -4.43 2.13
CA ASP A 105 23.40 -4.57 3.23
C ASP A 105 24.15 -4.95 4.53
N ASP A 106 23.96 -4.18 5.62
CA ASP A 106 24.52 -4.49 6.95
C ASP A 106 23.92 -5.78 7.58
N TYR A 107 22.96 -6.42 6.88
CA TYR A 107 22.19 -7.58 7.33
C TYR A 107 22.78 -8.96 6.99
N GLY A 108 24.09 -8.98 6.87
CA GLY A 108 24.83 -10.19 6.58
C GLY A 108 24.81 -10.46 5.08
N ASP A 109 25.95 -10.20 4.47
CA ASP A 109 26.24 -10.61 3.10
C ASP A 109 25.72 -12.03 2.87
N ILE A 110 24.49 -12.14 2.35
CA ILE A 110 24.18 -13.33 1.58
C ILE A 110 24.85 -13.05 0.25
N PRO A 111 26.02 -13.67 -0.02
CA PRO A 111 26.70 -13.44 -1.27
C PRO A 111 25.78 -13.96 -2.37
N PHE A 112 25.09 -13.06 -3.02
CA PHE A 112 24.24 -13.36 -4.14
C PHE A 112 25.03 -12.96 -5.39
N GLU A 113 25.46 -13.95 -6.16
CA GLU A 113 26.05 -13.71 -7.47
C GLU A 113 24.95 -13.81 -8.51
N PRO A 114 24.80 -12.80 -9.41
CA PRO A 114 23.82 -12.86 -10.49
C PRO A 114 23.95 -14.18 -11.28
N VAL A 115 22.83 -14.84 -11.51
CA VAL A 115 22.81 -16.19 -12.12
C VAL A 115 22.76 -16.13 -13.65
N LEU A 116 22.45 -14.93 -14.20
CA LEU A 116 22.27 -14.79 -15.65
C LEU A 116 23.60 -14.93 -16.41
N PRO A 117 23.61 -15.63 -17.56
CA PRO A 117 24.74 -15.61 -18.47
C PRO A 117 24.92 -14.22 -19.11
N ASP A 118 26.05 -13.98 -19.78
CA ASP A 118 26.23 -12.81 -20.63
C ASP A 118 25.18 -12.84 -21.75
N LEU A 119 24.26 -11.87 -21.75
CA LEU A 119 23.16 -11.71 -22.71
C LEU A 119 23.30 -10.38 -23.42
N ASP A 120 22.90 -10.34 -24.69
CA ASP A 120 22.83 -9.12 -25.49
C ASP A 120 21.54 -9.16 -26.32
N PHE A 121 20.60 -8.29 -25.99
CA PHE A 121 19.31 -8.17 -26.68
C PHE A 121 19.32 -7.12 -27.79
N GLU A 122 20.50 -6.69 -28.25
CA GLU A 122 20.71 -5.87 -29.44
C GLU A 122 19.92 -4.54 -29.43
N GLY A 123 19.65 -3.97 -28.26
CA GLY A 123 18.86 -2.73 -28.09
C GLY A 123 17.35 -2.99 -28.16
N GLU A 124 16.88 -4.18 -27.77
CA GLU A 124 15.44 -4.44 -27.66
C GLU A 124 14.79 -3.45 -26.70
N ASN A 125 13.66 -2.89 -27.12
CA ASN A 125 12.90 -1.95 -26.31
C ASN A 125 11.78 -2.66 -25.57
N LEU A 126 11.72 -2.56 -24.24
CA LEU A 126 10.63 -3.04 -23.42
C LEU A 126 9.74 -1.87 -22.98
N VAL A 127 8.43 -2.08 -23.00
CA VAL A 127 7.45 -1.09 -22.56
C VAL A 127 6.83 -1.54 -21.25
N VAL A 128 6.95 -0.72 -20.21
CA VAL A 128 6.42 -0.98 -18.87
C VAL A 128 5.25 -0.04 -18.59
N LEU A 129 4.09 -0.59 -18.27
CA LEU A 129 2.95 0.15 -17.81
C LEU A 129 3.04 0.35 -16.30
N ILE A 130 3.04 1.60 -15.84
CA ILE A 130 3.15 1.98 -14.43
C ILE A 130 1.92 2.76 -14.01
N ARG A 131 1.45 2.53 -12.79
CA ARG A 131 0.45 3.39 -12.15
C ARG A 131 1.00 4.79 -11.93
N GLU A 132 0.18 5.81 -12.18
CA GLU A 132 0.51 7.21 -11.88
C GLU A 132 0.33 7.48 -10.37
N ASP A 133 1.14 6.82 -9.52
CA ASP A 133 1.24 7.10 -8.10
C ASP A 133 2.71 7.15 -7.63
N LYS A 134 2.94 7.81 -6.51
CA LYS A 134 4.29 8.05 -5.99
C LYS A 134 5.05 6.77 -5.66
N LYS A 135 4.35 5.72 -5.17
CA LYS A 135 4.98 4.45 -4.77
C LYS A 135 5.48 3.69 -5.98
N ALA A 136 4.66 3.60 -7.04
CA ALA A 136 5.07 2.96 -8.28
C ALA A 136 6.21 3.71 -8.98
N TYR A 137 6.19 5.03 -8.98
CA TYR A 137 7.32 5.81 -9.49
C TYR A 137 8.62 5.49 -8.76
N ARG A 138 8.59 5.43 -7.44
CA ARG A 138 9.77 5.22 -6.62
C ARG A 138 10.47 3.89 -6.89
N GLU A 139 9.74 2.84 -7.17
CA GLU A 139 10.28 1.51 -7.40
C GLU A 139 10.66 1.22 -8.85
N TRP A 140 10.04 1.94 -9.80
CA TRP A 140 10.22 1.70 -11.23
C TRP A 140 10.96 2.80 -11.96
N TYR A 141 10.48 4.04 -11.87
CA TYR A 141 10.99 5.13 -12.66
C TYR A 141 10.67 6.49 -12.05
N LYS A 142 11.68 7.35 -12.01
CA LYS A 142 11.53 8.76 -11.70
C LYS A 142 12.40 9.58 -12.66
N GLU A 143 11.77 10.53 -13.38
CA GLU A 143 12.45 11.37 -14.36
C GLU A 143 13.58 12.20 -13.74
N SER A 144 13.39 12.60 -12.48
CA SER A 144 14.39 13.35 -11.71
C SER A 144 14.46 12.76 -10.31
N PRO A 145 15.51 12.01 -9.98
CA PRO A 145 15.74 11.51 -8.61
C PRO A 145 15.73 12.65 -7.58
N GLU A 146 15.05 12.46 -6.47
CA GLU A 146 14.91 13.46 -5.41
C GLU A 146 15.66 13.08 -4.14
N ASP A 147 15.96 11.79 -3.97
CA ASP A 147 16.72 11.28 -2.83
C ASP A 147 17.67 10.14 -3.26
N GLU A 148 18.50 9.67 -2.31
CA GLU A 148 19.48 8.61 -2.55
C GLU A 148 18.84 7.27 -2.97
N LEU A 149 17.61 7.00 -2.58
CA LEU A 149 16.90 5.78 -3.02
C LEU A 149 16.43 5.89 -4.47
N ASP A 150 15.92 7.06 -4.87
CA ASP A 150 15.56 7.32 -6.26
C ASP A 150 16.80 7.18 -7.17
N GLU A 151 17.97 7.68 -6.70
CA GLU A 151 19.27 7.53 -7.40
C GLU A 151 19.67 6.05 -7.49
N ALA A 152 19.48 5.27 -6.43
CA ALA A 152 19.80 3.85 -6.41
C ALA A 152 18.90 3.05 -7.39
N VAL A 153 17.60 3.37 -7.44
CA VAL A 153 16.68 2.77 -8.43
C VAL A 153 17.05 3.15 -9.85
N ALA A 154 17.38 4.42 -10.10
CA ALA A 154 17.83 4.88 -11.42
C ALA A 154 19.12 4.18 -11.87
N LEU A 155 20.07 4.00 -10.94
CA LEU A 155 21.32 3.28 -11.22
C LEU A 155 21.06 1.80 -11.52
N ARG A 156 20.24 1.11 -10.73
CA ARG A 156 19.83 -0.26 -11.03
C ARG A 156 19.25 -0.38 -12.44
N ASN A 157 18.31 0.51 -12.81
CA ASN A 157 17.67 0.47 -14.13
C ASN A 157 18.71 0.65 -15.25
N LYS A 158 19.66 1.58 -15.05
CA LYS A 158 20.75 1.81 -16.00
C LYS A 158 21.65 0.58 -16.11
N ASP A 159 22.11 0.05 -14.99
CA ASP A 159 23.06 -1.07 -14.96
C ASP A 159 22.44 -2.34 -15.58
N VAL A 160 21.16 -2.62 -15.28
CA VAL A 160 20.42 -3.74 -15.88
C VAL A 160 20.22 -3.53 -17.38
N GLY A 161 19.81 -2.31 -17.81
CA GLY A 161 19.65 -1.98 -19.24
C GLY A 161 20.97 -2.11 -20.00
N ASP A 162 22.07 -1.58 -19.45
CA ASP A 162 23.39 -1.66 -20.06
C ASP A 162 23.92 -3.10 -20.13
N ALA A 163 23.73 -3.89 -19.05
CA ALA A 163 24.19 -5.28 -18.97
C ALA A 163 23.47 -6.19 -20.00
N LEU A 164 22.20 -5.94 -20.26
CA LEU A 164 21.37 -6.72 -21.18
C LEU A 164 21.27 -6.10 -22.59
N ASN A 165 21.77 -4.87 -22.77
CA ASN A 165 21.54 -4.07 -23.98
C ASN A 165 20.04 -3.96 -24.31
N ILE A 166 19.24 -3.53 -23.30
CA ILE A 166 17.79 -3.33 -23.37
C ILE A 166 17.49 -1.86 -23.08
N GLU A 167 16.58 -1.27 -23.87
CA GLU A 167 15.97 0.03 -23.58
C GLU A 167 14.60 -0.16 -22.91
N VAL A 168 14.19 0.75 -22.03
CA VAL A 168 12.90 0.65 -21.33
C VAL A 168 12.11 1.95 -21.47
N ASP A 169 10.92 1.84 -22.04
CA ASP A 169 9.95 2.92 -22.12
C ASP A 169 8.85 2.74 -21.06
N TYR A 170 8.50 3.83 -20.37
CA TYR A 170 7.48 3.82 -19.34
C TYR A 170 6.20 4.50 -19.82
N GLN A 171 5.08 3.77 -19.72
CA GLN A 171 3.74 4.28 -19.98
C GLN A 171 3.00 4.45 -18.65
N LEU A 172 2.37 5.62 -18.46
CA LEU A 172 1.66 5.94 -17.23
C LEU A 172 0.17 5.74 -17.42
N ILE A 173 -0.46 5.05 -16.48
CA ILE A 173 -1.92 4.93 -16.39
C ILE A 173 -2.43 5.72 -15.18
N PRO A 174 -3.38 6.67 -15.37
CA PRO A 174 -3.99 7.38 -14.26
C PRO A 174 -4.58 6.43 -13.23
N PHE A 175 -4.26 6.68 -11.96
CA PHE A 175 -4.64 5.82 -10.85
C PHE A 175 -5.17 6.63 -9.67
N TYR A 176 -6.46 6.43 -9.35
CA TYR A 176 -7.11 6.98 -8.16
C TYR A 176 -7.76 5.87 -7.31
N GLY A 177 -7.55 4.61 -7.69
CA GLY A 177 -8.06 3.41 -7.04
C GLY A 177 -8.38 2.29 -8.04
N TYR A 178 -8.85 1.15 -7.52
CA TYR A 178 -9.11 -0.05 -8.33
C TYR A 178 -10.09 0.20 -9.49
N ASP A 179 -11.21 0.87 -9.23
CA ASP A 179 -12.26 1.07 -10.24
C ASP A 179 -11.77 1.96 -11.38
N ASP A 180 -10.96 2.97 -11.06
CA ASP A 180 -10.33 3.82 -12.08
C ASP A 180 -9.26 3.05 -12.86
N PHE A 181 -8.46 2.22 -12.20
CA PHE A 181 -7.49 1.35 -12.85
C PHE A 181 -8.17 0.44 -13.87
N VAL A 182 -9.22 -0.29 -13.46
CA VAL A 182 -9.99 -1.19 -14.34
C VAL A 182 -10.62 -0.41 -15.49
N THR A 183 -11.17 0.76 -15.22
CA THR A 183 -11.81 1.61 -16.23
C THR A 183 -10.79 2.10 -17.25
N ASN A 184 -9.66 2.65 -16.80
CA ASN A 184 -8.62 3.16 -17.69
C ASN A 184 -7.96 2.04 -18.49
N PHE A 185 -7.73 0.88 -17.86
CA PHE A 185 -7.18 -0.28 -18.54
C PHE A 185 -8.14 -0.81 -19.62
N ASN A 186 -9.45 -0.86 -19.36
CA ASN A 186 -10.45 -1.23 -20.36
C ASN A 186 -10.50 -0.23 -21.54
N TYR A 187 -10.33 1.07 -21.29
CA TYR A 187 -10.23 2.05 -22.37
C TYR A 187 -9.00 1.82 -23.23
N MET A 188 -7.87 1.48 -22.63
CA MET A 188 -6.65 1.13 -23.39
C MET A 188 -6.89 -0.08 -24.29
N MET A 189 -7.58 -1.12 -23.78
CA MET A 189 -7.88 -2.33 -24.54
C MET A 189 -8.89 -2.12 -25.68
N LEU A 190 -9.82 -1.18 -25.54
CA LEU A 190 -10.93 -1.03 -26.49
C LEU A 190 -10.64 -0.05 -27.64
N ASP A 191 -9.86 1.00 -27.40
CA ASP A 191 -9.82 2.16 -28.29
C ASP A 191 -8.42 2.67 -28.66
N ASP A 192 -7.35 2.10 -28.18
CA ASP A 192 -5.95 2.59 -28.36
C ASP A 192 -5.78 4.09 -27.98
N VAL A 193 -6.68 4.62 -27.13
CA VAL A 193 -6.77 6.08 -26.89
C VAL A 193 -5.71 6.56 -25.91
N LEU A 194 -5.37 5.73 -24.91
CA LEU A 194 -4.36 6.05 -23.89
C LEU A 194 -2.99 5.53 -24.30
N CYS A 195 -2.90 4.26 -24.64
CA CYS A 195 -1.79 3.62 -25.32
C CYS A 195 -2.29 2.34 -26.00
N ASP A 196 -1.55 1.83 -26.95
CA ASP A 196 -1.83 0.51 -27.55
C ASP A 196 -1.29 -0.56 -26.61
N TRP A 197 -2.16 -1.29 -25.93
CA TRP A 197 -1.79 -2.32 -24.97
C TRP A 197 -0.96 -3.46 -25.58
N HIS A 198 -1.06 -3.68 -26.89
CA HIS A 198 -0.23 -4.66 -27.59
C HIS A 198 1.26 -4.31 -27.61
N TYR A 199 1.63 -3.09 -27.24
CA TYR A 199 3.03 -2.67 -27.09
C TYR A 199 3.51 -2.68 -25.64
N ILE A 200 2.65 -3.06 -24.69
CA ILE A 200 3.03 -3.14 -23.29
C ILE A 200 3.54 -4.55 -23.00
N ASP A 201 4.80 -4.65 -22.61
CA ASP A 201 5.43 -5.92 -22.28
C ASP A 201 5.21 -6.30 -20.83
N ILE A 202 5.33 -5.32 -19.92
CA ILE A 202 5.24 -5.52 -18.46
C ILE A 202 4.18 -4.61 -17.87
N GLY A 203 3.28 -5.14 -17.07
CA GLY A 203 2.35 -4.37 -16.25
C GLY A 203 2.80 -4.32 -14.80
N ALA A 204 3.21 -3.14 -14.33
CA ALA A 204 3.44 -2.87 -12.91
C ALA A 204 2.13 -2.41 -12.27
N ASN A 205 1.33 -3.37 -11.83
CA ASN A 205 -0.07 -3.14 -11.54
C ASN A 205 -0.35 -2.98 -10.04
N TYR A 206 -1.42 -2.28 -9.72
CA TYR A 206 -2.09 -2.40 -8.44
C TYR A 206 -2.41 -3.87 -8.14
N SER A 207 -2.23 -4.33 -6.90
CA SER A 207 -2.30 -5.76 -6.57
C SER A 207 -3.56 -6.47 -7.10
N TYR A 208 -4.74 -5.86 -6.93
CA TYR A 208 -5.99 -6.41 -7.49
C TYR A 208 -6.08 -6.28 -9.02
N GLY A 209 -5.31 -5.40 -9.62
CA GLY A 209 -5.22 -5.26 -11.07
C GLY A 209 -4.47 -6.41 -11.72
N ALA A 210 -3.50 -7.00 -11.04
CA ALA A 210 -2.80 -8.18 -11.52
C ALA A 210 -3.76 -9.37 -11.70
N ALA A 211 -4.57 -9.67 -10.69
CA ALA A 211 -5.62 -10.69 -10.79
C ALA A 211 -6.65 -10.35 -11.90
N TYR A 212 -6.93 -9.07 -12.14
CA TYR A 212 -7.79 -8.63 -13.24
C TYR A 212 -7.19 -8.96 -14.62
N HIS A 213 -5.89 -8.76 -14.82
CA HIS A 213 -5.21 -9.14 -16.07
C HIS A 213 -5.23 -10.66 -16.29
N GLU A 214 -5.04 -11.42 -15.24
CA GLU A 214 -5.14 -12.86 -15.29
C GLU A 214 -6.56 -13.31 -15.71
N VAL A 215 -7.59 -12.74 -15.08
CA VAL A 215 -9.01 -13.02 -15.37
C VAL A 215 -9.38 -12.67 -16.82
N ARG A 216 -8.74 -11.67 -17.40
CA ARG A 216 -8.92 -11.30 -18.82
C ARG A 216 -8.14 -12.17 -19.79
N ASP A 217 -7.38 -13.13 -19.30
CA ASP A 217 -6.52 -14.03 -20.11
C ASP A 217 -5.45 -13.26 -20.93
N ILE A 218 -4.99 -12.14 -20.37
CA ILE A 218 -3.96 -11.29 -20.97
C ILE A 218 -2.63 -11.33 -20.23
N ALA A 219 -2.54 -12.11 -19.17
CA ALA A 219 -1.31 -12.34 -18.41
C ALA A 219 -0.66 -13.65 -18.84
N SER A 220 0.61 -13.60 -19.22
CA SER A 220 1.41 -14.76 -19.60
C SER A 220 1.62 -15.70 -18.41
N ASN A 221 1.80 -17.01 -18.70
CA ASN A 221 2.25 -17.96 -17.68
C ASN A 221 3.77 -17.88 -17.50
N LEU A 222 4.23 -17.28 -16.41
CA LEU A 222 5.65 -17.06 -16.13
C LEU A 222 6.43 -18.36 -15.83
N ASN A 223 5.73 -19.49 -15.60
CA ASN A 223 6.31 -20.81 -15.49
C ASN A 223 6.56 -21.47 -16.85
N ASP A 224 6.19 -20.84 -17.96
CA ASP A 224 6.55 -21.32 -19.30
C ASP A 224 8.03 -21.06 -19.59
N ARG A 225 8.86 -22.09 -19.36
CA ARG A 225 10.31 -22.00 -19.52
C ARG A 225 10.78 -21.94 -20.98
N GLU A 226 9.93 -22.22 -21.94
CA GLU A 226 10.23 -22.01 -23.37
C GLU A 226 10.12 -20.52 -23.72
N MET A 227 9.14 -19.82 -23.12
CA MET A 227 8.93 -18.40 -23.33
C MET A 227 9.77 -17.53 -22.37
N PHE A 228 9.91 -17.93 -21.11
CA PHE A 228 10.58 -17.17 -20.04
C PHE A 228 11.73 -18.00 -19.43
N PRO A 229 12.83 -18.22 -20.18
CA PRO A 229 13.89 -19.14 -19.74
C PRO A 229 14.71 -18.65 -18.54
N TYR A 230 14.72 -17.33 -18.26
CA TYR A 230 15.63 -16.72 -17.30
C TYR A 230 15.04 -16.53 -15.91
N PHE A 231 13.76 -16.74 -15.67
CA PHE A 231 13.24 -16.68 -14.32
C PHE A 231 13.76 -17.83 -13.45
N ASP A 232 14.24 -17.53 -12.26
CA ASP A 232 14.49 -18.50 -11.18
C ASP A 232 13.74 -18.04 -9.91
N PHE A 233 12.50 -18.49 -9.79
CA PHE A 233 11.63 -18.13 -8.67
C PHE A 233 12.04 -18.77 -7.34
N SER A 234 13.06 -19.62 -7.30
CA SER A 234 13.61 -20.16 -6.06
C SER A 234 14.57 -19.20 -5.34
N LEU A 235 14.97 -18.12 -6.00
CA LEU A 235 15.90 -17.16 -5.44
C LEU A 235 15.24 -16.24 -4.40
N PRO A 236 15.99 -15.77 -3.40
CA PRO A 236 15.44 -14.98 -2.29
C PRO A 236 14.98 -13.58 -2.70
N CYS A 237 15.37 -13.08 -3.86
CA CYS A 237 14.91 -11.81 -4.40
C CYS A 237 13.43 -11.83 -4.82
N TRP A 238 12.81 -13.00 -4.94
CA TRP A 238 11.39 -13.15 -5.22
C TRP A 238 10.58 -13.38 -3.95
N ASN A 239 9.41 -12.77 -3.84
CA ASN A 239 8.51 -13.03 -2.72
C ASN A 239 7.95 -14.46 -2.79
N GLN A 240 8.45 -15.33 -1.93
CA GLN A 240 8.11 -16.75 -1.93
C GLN A 240 6.64 -17.01 -1.59
N SER A 241 6.01 -16.15 -0.78
CA SER A 241 4.59 -16.29 -0.46
C SER A 241 3.72 -16.07 -1.70
N ILE A 242 4.03 -15.04 -2.52
CA ILE A 242 3.32 -14.83 -3.78
C ILE A 242 3.55 -16.03 -4.71
N VAL A 243 4.80 -16.41 -4.94
CA VAL A 243 5.11 -17.54 -5.85
C VAL A 243 4.38 -18.81 -5.45
N ASN A 244 4.39 -19.17 -4.16
CA ASN A 244 3.81 -20.42 -3.69
C ASN A 244 2.27 -20.38 -3.64
N ASN A 245 1.68 -19.27 -3.22
CA ASN A 245 0.23 -19.20 -2.97
C ASN A 245 -0.58 -18.79 -4.21
N THR A 246 0.09 -18.35 -5.28
CA THR A 246 -0.55 -17.96 -6.52
C THR A 246 -0.15 -18.80 -7.73
N THR A 247 0.76 -19.76 -7.55
CA THR A 247 0.99 -20.79 -8.56
C THR A 247 -0.13 -21.81 -8.51
N ILE A 248 -1.07 -21.72 -9.45
CA ILE A 248 -2.24 -22.58 -9.52
C ILE A 248 -2.16 -23.42 -10.78
N ASN A 249 -2.28 -24.74 -10.65
CA ASN A 249 -2.20 -25.67 -11.75
C ASN A 249 -0.93 -25.48 -12.62
N ASP A 250 0.21 -25.28 -11.94
CA ASP A 250 1.53 -25.06 -12.55
C ASP A 250 1.64 -23.76 -13.37
N ARG A 251 0.75 -22.80 -13.11
CA ARG A 251 0.73 -21.48 -13.74
C ARG A 251 0.95 -20.39 -12.72
N LEU A 252 1.83 -19.46 -13.07
CA LEU A 252 2.13 -18.23 -12.31
C LEU A 252 1.96 -17.04 -13.22
N HIS A 253 1.08 -16.10 -12.88
CA HIS A 253 0.73 -14.98 -13.78
C HIS A 253 1.17 -13.62 -13.26
N TYR A 254 1.54 -13.52 -12.01
CA TYR A 254 2.07 -12.29 -11.41
C TYR A 254 3.06 -12.62 -10.31
N ILE A 255 3.98 -11.71 -10.15
CA ILE A 255 5.10 -11.82 -9.23
C ILE A 255 5.36 -10.48 -8.53
N ALA A 256 6.01 -10.54 -7.39
CA ALA A 256 6.72 -9.44 -6.79
C ALA A 256 8.05 -9.92 -6.21
N GLY A 257 8.99 -9.02 -6.12
CA GLY A 257 10.30 -9.25 -5.55
C GLY A 257 10.86 -7.98 -4.94
N ASP A 258 12.14 -7.98 -4.59
CA ASP A 258 12.78 -6.86 -3.89
C ASP A 258 12.83 -5.56 -4.71
N MET A 259 12.56 -5.60 -6.01
CA MET A 259 12.36 -4.40 -6.79
C MET A 259 11.03 -3.68 -6.46
N ASN A 260 10.06 -4.38 -5.86
CA ASN A 260 8.75 -3.83 -5.50
C ASN A 260 8.77 -3.25 -4.08
N LEU A 261 9.40 -2.10 -3.89
CA LEU A 261 9.54 -1.42 -2.60
C LEU A 261 8.18 -1.09 -1.96
N SER A 262 7.14 -0.93 -2.77
CA SER A 262 5.77 -0.73 -2.29
C SER A 262 5.22 -1.91 -1.48
N VAL A 263 5.76 -3.11 -1.62
CA VAL A 263 5.44 -4.26 -0.74
C VAL A 263 5.91 -3.96 0.68
N PHE A 264 7.12 -3.43 0.84
CA PHE A 264 7.68 -3.08 2.15
C PHE A 264 6.95 -1.89 2.76
N ASP A 265 6.76 -0.81 1.99
CA ASP A 265 6.07 0.39 2.44
C ASP A 265 4.66 0.12 2.97
N ASN A 266 3.96 -0.82 2.35
CA ASN A 266 2.59 -1.19 2.72
C ASN A 266 2.49 -2.32 3.75
N ALA A 267 3.60 -2.83 4.29
CA ALA A 267 3.54 -3.85 5.32
C ALA A 267 2.91 -3.30 6.61
N MET A 268 2.01 -4.08 7.19
CA MET A 268 1.28 -3.71 8.40
C MET A 268 2.09 -4.07 9.64
N VAL A 269 2.26 -3.10 10.54
CA VAL A 269 3.12 -3.22 11.74
C VAL A 269 2.44 -2.68 12.98
N MET A 270 3.08 -2.91 14.13
CA MET A 270 2.75 -2.28 15.38
C MET A 270 3.85 -1.28 15.74
N TRP A 271 3.58 0.01 15.62
CA TRP A 271 4.45 1.06 16.14
C TRP A 271 4.42 1.06 17.67
N VAL A 272 5.56 1.26 18.30
CA VAL A 272 5.68 1.36 19.76
C VAL A 272 6.43 2.63 20.16
N ASN A 273 5.80 3.47 20.98
CA ASN A 273 6.48 4.53 21.71
C ASN A 273 7.27 3.90 22.86
N LYS A 274 8.56 3.68 22.62
CA LYS A 274 9.44 3.00 23.58
C LYS A 274 9.64 3.82 24.84
N SER A 275 9.73 5.15 24.74
CA SER A 275 9.85 6.04 25.89
C SER A 275 8.62 5.91 26.81
N LEU A 276 7.44 5.92 26.24
CA LEU A 276 6.19 5.78 26.99
C LEU A 276 6.05 4.37 27.57
N TYR A 277 6.38 3.31 26.80
CA TYR A 277 6.42 1.93 27.31
C TYR A 277 7.36 1.80 28.50
N ASP A 278 8.60 2.29 28.40
CA ASP A 278 9.61 2.19 29.45
C ASP A 278 9.19 2.94 30.74
N ASN A 279 8.45 4.05 30.59
CA ASN A 279 7.93 4.82 31.70
C ASN A 279 6.73 4.16 32.40
N LYS A 280 5.99 3.31 31.70
CA LYS A 280 4.72 2.72 32.19
C LYS A 280 4.81 1.22 32.46
N LYS A 281 5.89 0.54 32.03
CA LYS A 281 6.09 -0.90 32.28
C LYS A 281 6.18 -1.23 33.77
N GLU A 282 5.70 -2.41 34.11
CA GLU A 282 5.82 -2.96 35.47
C GLU A 282 7.16 -3.73 35.63
N PRO A 283 7.61 -4.01 36.88
CA PRO A 283 8.86 -4.74 37.10
C PRO A 283 8.87 -6.17 36.52
N THR A 284 7.72 -6.73 36.23
CA THR A 284 7.55 -8.06 35.63
C THR A 284 7.58 -8.04 34.10
N ASP A 285 7.44 -6.87 33.51
CA ASP A 285 7.45 -6.72 32.07
C ASP A 285 8.88 -6.81 31.49
N PRO A 286 9.04 -7.13 30.22
CA PRO A 286 10.33 -7.13 29.56
C PRO A 286 11.04 -5.78 29.73
N GLN A 287 12.32 -5.82 30.10
CA GLN A 287 13.11 -4.59 30.24
C GLN A 287 13.36 -3.93 28.89
N ASN A 288 13.48 -4.74 27.84
CA ASN A 288 13.60 -4.29 26.45
C ASN A 288 12.56 -5.01 25.59
N ILE A 289 11.55 -4.28 25.15
CA ILE A 289 10.45 -4.83 24.33
C ILE A 289 10.93 -5.31 22.95
N GLN A 290 11.97 -4.66 22.40
CA GLN A 290 12.54 -5.05 21.12
C GLN A 290 13.23 -6.41 21.21
N GLU A 291 14.07 -6.64 22.23
CA GLU A 291 14.71 -7.94 22.45
C GLU A 291 13.68 -9.03 22.74
N TYR A 292 12.61 -8.69 23.45
CA TYR A 292 11.51 -9.62 23.73
C TYR A 292 10.79 -10.05 22.44
N ALA A 293 10.53 -9.11 21.56
CA ALA A 293 9.94 -9.40 20.25
C ALA A 293 10.91 -10.21 19.37
N LEU A 294 12.20 -9.83 19.31
CA LEU A 294 13.23 -10.58 18.57
C LEU A 294 13.41 -12.02 19.08
N ALA A 295 13.20 -12.25 20.37
CA ALA A 295 13.19 -13.60 20.96
C ALA A 295 11.94 -14.43 20.58
N GLY A 296 11.02 -13.88 19.79
CA GLY A 296 9.77 -14.55 19.39
C GLY A 296 8.74 -14.67 20.49
N ALA A 297 8.83 -13.87 21.56
CA ALA A 297 7.99 -13.99 22.75
C ALA A 297 6.75 -13.09 22.72
N TRP A 298 6.70 -12.09 21.83
CA TRP A 298 5.63 -11.09 21.74
C TRP A 298 4.31 -11.68 21.25
N THR A 299 3.27 -11.61 22.10
CA THR A 299 1.97 -12.25 21.85
C THR A 299 0.79 -11.27 22.05
N TYR A 300 -0.40 -11.71 21.62
CA TYR A 300 -1.64 -11.00 21.86
C TYR A 300 -1.87 -10.73 23.35
N ASP A 301 -1.62 -11.72 24.22
CA ASP A 301 -1.86 -11.58 25.66
C ASP A 301 -0.96 -10.50 26.27
N ASP A 302 0.25 -10.30 25.74
CA ASP A 302 1.14 -9.20 26.10
C ASP A 302 0.57 -7.86 25.66
N LEU A 303 0.18 -7.75 24.36
CA LEU A 303 -0.43 -6.52 23.84
C LEU A 303 -1.67 -6.13 24.64
N TYR A 304 -2.57 -7.09 24.87
CA TYR A 304 -3.79 -6.85 25.66
C TYR A 304 -3.44 -6.35 27.06
N THR A 305 -2.52 -7.04 27.73
CA THR A 305 -2.12 -6.72 29.12
C THR A 305 -1.48 -5.34 29.20
N TRP A 306 -0.53 -5.05 28.34
CA TRP A 306 0.20 -3.77 28.41
C TRP A 306 -0.65 -2.60 27.93
N ALA A 307 -1.42 -2.77 26.87
CA ALA A 307 -2.33 -1.74 26.40
C ALA A 307 -3.39 -1.40 27.45
N SER A 308 -3.94 -2.40 28.18
CA SER A 308 -5.03 -2.18 29.14
C SER A 308 -4.64 -1.34 30.36
N ARG A 309 -3.36 -1.11 30.58
CA ARG A 309 -2.86 -0.38 31.76
C ARG A 309 -2.90 1.14 31.60
N LEU A 310 -3.02 1.64 30.39
CA LEU A 310 -2.86 3.07 30.15
C LEU A 310 -4.08 3.68 29.50
N TYR A 311 -4.80 4.48 30.30
CA TYR A 311 -5.69 5.52 29.85
C TYR A 311 -5.52 6.73 30.76
N GLU A 312 -5.18 7.88 30.22
CA GLU A 312 -5.09 9.15 30.94
C GLU A 312 -5.88 10.22 30.19
N ASP A 313 -6.85 10.83 30.86
CA ASP A 313 -7.59 12.00 30.39
C ASP A 313 -6.65 13.22 30.45
N SER A 314 -6.15 13.64 29.30
CA SER A 314 -5.11 14.67 29.17
C SER A 314 -5.64 16.08 29.32
N ASN A 315 -6.94 16.30 29.11
CA ASN A 315 -7.54 17.63 29.06
C ASN A 315 -8.68 17.86 30.09
N GLY A 316 -9.06 16.84 30.87
CA GLY A 316 -10.12 16.89 31.87
C GLY A 316 -11.54 16.84 31.28
N ILE A 317 -11.67 16.48 30.00
CA ILE A 317 -12.94 16.21 29.35
C ILE A 317 -13.25 14.73 29.51
N LYS A 318 -14.28 14.39 30.25
CA LYS A 318 -14.59 13.01 30.64
C LYS A 318 -14.87 12.03 29.51
N ASP A 319 -15.17 12.53 28.32
CA ASP A 319 -15.37 11.71 27.13
C ASP A 319 -14.02 11.40 26.50
N LYS A 320 -13.74 10.14 26.19
CA LYS A 320 -12.50 9.68 25.53
C LYS A 320 -12.30 10.39 24.19
N GLN A 321 -11.16 11.04 24.03
CA GLN A 321 -10.80 11.81 22.85
C GLN A 321 -9.47 11.33 22.27
N ALA A 322 -9.20 11.61 21.00
CA ALA A 322 -8.00 11.15 20.31
C ALA A 322 -6.69 11.73 20.90
N ASP A 323 -6.76 12.89 21.55
CA ASP A 323 -5.65 13.56 22.23
C ASP A 323 -5.43 13.12 23.70
N ASP A 324 -6.26 12.21 24.22
CA ASP A 324 -5.97 11.52 25.48
C ASP A 324 -4.85 10.49 25.29
N THR A 325 -4.28 10.01 26.39
CA THR A 325 -3.24 8.98 26.33
C THR A 325 -3.85 7.58 26.43
N TYR A 326 -3.51 6.73 25.47
CA TYR A 326 -4.01 5.35 25.37
C TYR A 326 -2.90 4.31 25.31
N GLY A 327 -3.24 3.09 25.71
CA GLY A 327 -2.38 1.94 25.51
C GLY A 327 -2.28 1.52 24.04
N LEU A 328 -3.36 1.66 23.26
CA LEU A 328 -3.40 1.24 21.85
C LEU A 328 -4.28 2.17 21.02
N CYS A 329 -3.78 2.55 19.87
CA CYS A 329 -4.60 3.11 18.79
C CYS A 329 -4.61 2.13 17.61
N ILE A 330 -5.80 1.85 17.09
CA ILE A 330 -5.97 1.02 15.91
C ILE A 330 -7.17 1.54 15.11
N LYS A 331 -6.95 1.83 13.82
CA LYS A 331 -8.03 2.17 12.91
C LYS A 331 -8.82 0.90 12.60
N ASN A 332 -10.13 0.95 12.75
CA ASN A 332 -11.03 -0.19 12.60
C ASN A 332 -12.38 0.25 12.02
N GLY A 333 -13.02 -0.63 11.25
CA GLY A 333 -14.39 -0.44 10.75
C GLY A 333 -14.52 0.41 9.49
N ASP A 334 -13.43 0.81 8.85
CA ASP A 334 -13.46 1.44 7.53
C ASP A 334 -13.27 0.36 6.44
N ARG A 335 -14.19 0.29 5.48
CA ARG A 335 -14.07 -0.64 4.35
C ARG A 335 -13.06 -0.17 3.31
N TRP A 336 -12.75 1.12 3.28
CA TRP A 336 -11.91 1.73 2.27
C TRP A 336 -10.59 2.23 2.86
N GLY A 337 -9.52 2.08 2.10
CA GLY A 337 -8.18 2.50 2.50
C GLY A 337 -7.49 1.56 3.50
N PRO A 338 -6.30 1.95 3.99
CA PRO A 338 -5.52 1.14 4.92
C PRO A 338 -6.32 0.77 6.16
N ASN A 339 -6.38 -0.52 6.47
CA ASN A 339 -7.03 -1.02 7.66
C ASN A 339 -6.12 -2.05 8.35
N PRO A 340 -5.40 -1.65 9.40
CA PRO A 340 -4.44 -2.53 10.08
C PRO A 340 -5.06 -3.82 10.63
N THR A 341 -6.40 -3.90 10.74
CA THR A 341 -7.08 -5.12 11.16
C THR A 341 -6.90 -6.28 10.18
N ASP A 342 -6.56 -5.99 8.92
CA ASP A 342 -6.33 -7.00 7.89
C ASP A 342 -5.08 -7.84 8.15
N ALA A 343 -4.15 -7.35 8.98
CA ALA A 343 -3.01 -8.14 9.40
C ALA A 343 -3.39 -9.29 10.35
N ILE A 344 -4.51 -9.20 11.07
CA ILE A 344 -4.90 -10.17 12.09
C ILE A 344 -5.07 -11.60 11.53
N PRO A 345 -5.77 -11.83 10.41
CA PRO A 345 -5.88 -13.17 9.86
C PRO A 345 -4.51 -13.81 9.59
N TYR A 346 -3.54 -13.05 9.10
CA TYR A 346 -2.17 -13.51 8.87
C TYR A 346 -1.40 -13.71 10.18
N ALA A 347 -1.34 -12.65 10.99
CA ALA A 347 -0.60 -12.65 12.25
C ALA A 347 -1.02 -13.78 13.20
N TRP A 348 -2.28 -14.23 13.11
CA TRP A 348 -2.86 -15.25 13.98
C TRP A 348 -3.14 -16.57 13.27
N ASP A 349 -2.64 -16.71 12.05
CA ASP A 349 -2.69 -17.98 11.30
C ASP A 349 -4.14 -18.47 11.12
N LEU A 350 -5.00 -17.59 10.56
CA LEU A 350 -6.41 -17.87 10.30
C LEU A 350 -6.60 -18.21 8.83
N GLU A 351 -6.90 -19.46 8.55
CA GLU A 351 -7.17 -19.92 7.18
C GLU A 351 -8.64 -19.70 6.82
N PHE A 352 -8.93 -18.67 6.02
CA PHE A 352 -10.29 -18.38 5.53
C PHE A 352 -10.65 -19.13 4.26
N VAL A 353 -9.66 -19.49 3.47
CA VAL A 353 -9.80 -20.33 2.29
C VAL A 353 -8.77 -21.45 2.36
N VAL A 354 -9.18 -22.64 2.03
CA VAL A 354 -8.30 -23.83 1.99
C VAL A 354 -8.26 -24.40 0.59
N THR A 355 -7.11 -24.94 0.20
CA THR A 355 -6.95 -25.68 -1.04
C THR A 355 -7.33 -27.14 -0.82
N ASN A 356 -8.27 -27.63 -1.60
CA ASN A 356 -8.75 -29.02 -1.55
C ASN A 356 -7.72 -29.98 -2.19
N SER A 357 -7.89 -31.27 -1.96
CA SER A 357 -6.98 -32.29 -2.49
C SER A 357 -6.94 -32.40 -4.02
N ASP A 358 -7.93 -31.85 -4.71
CA ASP A 358 -8.01 -31.75 -6.17
C ASP A 358 -7.48 -30.42 -6.73
N GLY A 359 -6.97 -29.57 -5.84
CA GLY A 359 -6.44 -28.25 -6.17
C GLY A 359 -7.47 -27.12 -6.21
N THR A 360 -8.77 -27.42 -6.11
CA THR A 360 -9.83 -26.40 -5.99
C THR A 360 -9.81 -25.74 -4.61
N HIS A 361 -10.55 -24.65 -4.46
CA HIS A 361 -10.59 -23.92 -3.20
C HIS A 361 -11.97 -23.98 -2.55
N SER A 362 -12.01 -23.83 -1.23
CA SER A 362 -13.25 -23.69 -0.47
C SER A 362 -13.10 -22.76 0.71
N PHE A 363 -14.19 -22.07 1.07
CA PHE A 363 -14.19 -21.25 2.27
C PHE A 363 -14.17 -22.10 3.54
N ASN A 364 -13.28 -21.76 4.45
CA ASN A 364 -13.13 -22.39 5.77
C ASN A 364 -13.66 -21.44 6.86
N ILE A 365 -14.92 -21.03 6.74
CA ILE A 365 -15.54 -20.08 7.68
C ILE A 365 -16.51 -20.80 8.61
N ILE A 366 -17.42 -21.63 8.04
CA ILE A 366 -18.43 -22.33 8.83
C ILE A 366 -17.75 -23.35 9.75
N GLY A 367 -17.95 -23.19 11.06
CA GLY A 367 -17.38 -24.06 12.07
C GLY A 367 -15.86 -23.85 12.32
N ASN A 368 -15.26 -22.78 11.80
CA ASN A 368 -13.87 -22.42 12.08
C ASN A 368 -13.76 -21.83 13.49
N GLU A 369 -13.66 -22.72 14.48
CA GLU A 369 -13.55 -22.32 15.89
C GLU A 369 -12.35 -21.45 16.19
N ARG A 370 -11.22 -21.61 15.46
CA ARG A 370 -10.02 -20.81 15.66
C ARG A 370 -10.28 -19.36 15.26
N ALA A 371 -10.85 -19.14 14.08
CA ALA A 371 -11.18 -17.82 13.59
C ALA A 371 -12.20 -17.10 14.49
N GLU A 372 -13.25 -17.80 14.93
CA GLU A 372 -14.24 -17.24 15.87
C GLU A 372 -13.63 -16.86 17.21
N LYS A 373 -12.77 -17.69 17.79
CA LYS A 373 -12.06 -17.38 19.05
C LYS A 373 -11.09 -16.21 18.87
N ALA A 374 -10.42 -16.14 17.73
CA ALA A 374 -9.55 -15.02 17.40
C ALA A 374 -10.33 -13.72 17.26
N LEU A 375 -11.48 -13.75 16.60
CA LEU A 375 -12.38 -12.60 16.48
C LEU A 375 -12.86 -12.11 17.87
N VAL A 376 -13.24 -13.02 18.77
CA VAL A 376 -13.63 -12.67 20.15
C VAL A 376 -12.46 -11.97 20.87
N LYS A 377 -11.25 -12.53 20.83
CA LYS A 377 -10.07 -11.90 21.42
C LYS A 377 -9.80 -10.50 20.84
N TYR A 378 -9.94 -10.35 19.53
CA TYR A 378 -9.73 -9.06 18.89
C TYR A 378 -10.77 -8.03 19.33
N LYS A 379 -12.05 -8.41 19.42
CA LYS A 379 -13.12 -7.56 19.95
C LYS A 379 -12.88 -7.17 21.41
N GLU A 380 -12.38 -8.10 22.23
CA GLU A 380 -11.99 -7.81 23.61
C GLU A 380 -10.90 -6.74 23.65
N LEU A 381 -9.89 -6.82 22.78
CA LEU A 381 -8.82 -5.84 22.68
C LEU A 381 -9.36 -4.44 22.35
N ILE A 382 -10.19 -4.32 21.32
CA ILE A 382 -10.59 -3.01 20.80
C ILE A 382 -11.79 -2.40 21.52
N PHE A 383 -12.72 -3.19 22.05
CA PHE A 383 -13.95 -2.69 22.66
C PHE A 383 -13.97 -2.82 24.19
N ALA A 384 -13.45 -3.91 24.76
CA ALA A 384 -13.53 -4.18 26.18
C ALA A 384 -12.30 -3.70 26.97
N ASN A 385 -11.16 -3.52 26.31
CA ASN A 385 -9.90 -3.15 26.94
C ASN A 385 -9.97 -1.80 27.68
N GLY A 386 -10.77 -0.86 27.22
CA GLY A 386 -10.92 0.46 27.85
C GLY A 386 -9.79 1.44 27.58
N SER A 387 -8.66 0.98 27.07
CA SER A 387 -7.45 1.77 26.74
C SER A 387 -7.10 1.68 25.24
N CYS A 388 -8.02 1.18 24.45
CA CYS A 388 -7.92 1.21 23.00
C CYS A 388 -8.80 2.33 22.43
N ILE A 389 -8.30 3.01 21.41
CA ILE A 389 -9.05 4.00 20.65
C ILE A 389 -9.05 3.63 19.15
N ASN A 390 -10.19 3.84 18.50
CA ASN A 390 -10.32 3.82 17.06
C ASN A 390 -10.19 5.25 16.55
N SER A 391 -9.08 5.59 15.90
CA SER A 391 -8.83 6.95 15.42
C SER A 391 -8.23 6.94 14.02
N ALA A 392 -8.71 7.85 13.19
CA ALA A 392 -8.13 8.13 11.87
C ALA A 392 -6.91 9.06 11.94
N THR A 393 -6.69 9.75 13.06
CA THR A 393 -5.54 10.64 13.31
C THR A 393 -4.48 9.93 14.14
N GLY A 394 -4.20 8.66 13.81
CA GLY A 394 -3.30 7.80 14.55
C GLY A 394 -1.87 8.33 14.55
N CYS A 395 -1.36 8.75 13.42
CA CYS A 395 0.00 9.19 13.22
C CYS A 395 0.34 10.44 14.03
N GLU A 396 -0.45 11.52 13.89
CA GLU A 396 -0.20 12.78 14.59
C GLU A 396 -0.27 12.60 16.11
N ASN A 397 -1.22 11.81 16.59
CA ASN A 397 -1.37 11.57 18.03
C ASN A 397 -0.32 10.61 18.58
N PHE A 398 0.15 9.64 17.80
CA PHE A 398 1.30 8.81 18.17
C PHE A 398 2.56 9.67 18.27
N ALA A 399 2.82 10.53 17.29
CA ALA A 399 3.94 11.47 17.27
C ALA A 399 3.89 12.49 18.43
N ALA A 400 2.68 12.85 18.87
CA ALA A 400 2.47 13.68 20.07
C ALA A 400 2.71 12.94 21.40
N GLY A 401 3.02 11.63 21.36
CA GLY A 401 3.27 10.83 22.56
C GLY A 401 1.99 10.32 23.25
N ASN A 402 0.85 10.31 22.56
CA ASN A 402 -0.44 9.95 23.15
C ASN A 402 -0.71 8.44 23.16
N TYR A 403 0.04 7.63 22.41
CA TYR A 403 -0.19 6.18 22.33
C TYR A 403 1.07 5.39 22.65
N VAL A 404 0.91 4.29 23.42
CA VAL A 404 2.02 3.32 23.61
C VAL A 404 2.20 2.50 22.35
N PHE A 405 1.10 1.96 21.82
CA PHE A 405 1.07 1.18 20.61
C PHE A 405 0.15 1.81 19.58
N TRP A 406 0.56 1.78 18.33
CA TRP A 406 -0.24 2.23 17.21
C TRP A 406 -0.07 1.26 16.04
N ALA A 407 -1.17 0.73 15.52
CA ALA A 407 -1.18 -0.18 14.38
C ALA A 407 -1.37 0.59 13.09
N ASP A 408 -0.41 0.50 12.18
CA ASP A 408 -0.48 1.11 10.84
C ASP A 408 0.53 0.45 9.88
N LEU A 409 0.75 1.08 8.72
CA LEU A 409 1.76 0.67 7.75
C LEU A 409 3.17 1.05 8.22
N ILE A 410 4.20 0.42 7.63
CA ILE A 410 5.59 0.86 7.81
C ILE A 410 5.77 2.29 7.30
N TYR A 411 5.17 2.59 6.17
CA TYR A 411 5.20 3.91 5.57
C TYR A 411 3.77 4.45 5.48
N PRO A 412 3.22 4.99 6.59
CA PRO A 412 1.98 5.73 6.53
C PRO A 412 2.17 6.92 5.60
N ASP A 413 1.15 7.60 5.17
CA ASP A 413 1.20 8.60 4.10
C ASP A 413 2.40 9.58 4.25
N GLU A 414 2.94 10.09 3.13
CA GLU A 414 4.15 10.93 3.12
C GLU A 414 4.04 12.18 4.01
N ASP A 415 2.85 12.78 4.07
CA ASP A 415 2.60 13.96 4.91
C ASP A 415 2.58 13.58 6.40
N ASP A 416 2.06 12.40 6.73
CA ASP A 416 2.00 11.88 8.10
C ASP A 416 3.38 11.47 8.65
N ASN A 417 4.29 11.06 7.78
CA ASN A 417 5.66 10.73 8.13
C ASN A 417 6.45 11.86 8.79
N MET A 418 6.15 13.11 8.44
CA MET A 418 6.84 14.26 9.03
C MET A 418 6.63 14.32 10.54
N ALA A 419 5.41 14.05 11.01
CA ALA A 419 5.10 14.07 12.44
C ALA A 419 5.91 13.04 13.23
N ILE A 420 6.03 11.79 12.72
CA ILE A 420 6.81 10.73 13.38
C ILE A 420 8.30 11.09 13.42
N ARG A 421 8.84 11.66 12.35
CA ARG A 421 10.27 12.05 12.29
C ARG A 421 10.64 13.16 13.28
N GLU A 422 9.69 14.02 13.62
CA GLU A 422 9.86 15.13 14.57
C GLU A 422 9.57 14.70 16.02
N MET A 423 9.19 13.45 16.26
CA MET A 423 8.86 12.91 17.56
C MET A 423 10.08 12.95 18.50
N GLU A 424 9.93 13.50 19.71
CA GLU A 424 10.99 13.58 20.71
C GLU A 424 11.20 12.23 21.44
N ASP A 425 10.15 11.42 21.56
CA ASP A 425 10.21 10.11 22.19
C ASP A 425 10.94 9.10 21.30
N LYS A 426 11.66 8.16 21.93
CA LYS A 426 12.18 6.98 21.21
C LYS A 426 11.01 6.08 20.83
N TYR A 427 10.95 5.69 19.57
CA TYR A 427 9.94 4.77 19.05
C TYR A 427 10.57 3.71 18.14
N SER A 428 9.89 2.60 17.96
CA SER A 428 10.31 1.50 17.10
C SER A 428 9.09 0.86 16.45
N ILE A 429 9.33 -0.13 15.61
CA ILE A 429 8.28 -1.01 15.09
C ILE A 429 8.43 -2.41 15.69
N LEU A 430 7.31 -3.07 15.88
CA LEU A 430 7.21 -4.48 16.28
C LEU A 430 6.42 -5.22 15.20
N PRO A 431 6.66 -6.51 14.99
CA PRO A 431 5.74 -7.32 14.21
C PRO A 431 4.36 -7.34 14.91
N TRP A 432 3.32 -7.67 14.16
CA TRP A 432 2.05 -8.02 14.80
C TRP A 432 2.27 -9.15 15.80
N PRO A 433 1.65 -9.08 17.00
CA PRO A 433 1.85 -10.10 18.01
C PRO A 433 1.28 -11.44 17.55
N LYS A 434 1.98 -12.53 17.88
CA LYS A 434 1.48 -13.88 17.67
C LYS A 434 0.18 -14.12 18.44
N TYR A 435 -0.70 -14.97 17.91
CA TYR A 435 -1.92 -15.36 18.63
C TYR A 435 -1.61 -16.00 19.98
N GLU A 436 -0.61 -16.88 20.00
CA GLU A 436 -0.17 -17.64 21.16
C GLU A 436 1.33 -17.98 21.07
N SER A 437 1.95 -18.31 22.20
CA SER A 437 3.41 -18.48 22.27
C SER A 437 3.97 -19.69 21.51
N ASN A 438 3.14 -20.68 21.18
CA ASN A 438 3.53 -21.86 20.39
C ASN A 438 3.48 -21.63 18.88
N GLN A 439 2.97 -20.49 18.40
CA GLN A 439 3.08 -20.08 17.01
C GLN A 439 4.57 -19.85 16.67
N GLU A 440 5.06 -20.43 15.57
CA GLU A 440 6.48 -20.42 15.26
C GLU A 440 6.97 -19.03 14.89
N ASN A 441 6.38 -18.40 13.86
CA ASN A 441 6.83 -17.12 13.31
C ASN A 441 5.83 -16.00 13.55
N TYR A 442 6.32 -14.76 13.54
CA TYR A 442 5.47 -13.61 13.28
C TYR A 442 5.07 -13.64 11.81
N ARG A 443 3.88 -13.16 11.52
CA ARG A 443 3.37 -13.03 10.15
C ARG A 443 2.66 -11.69 10.02
N THR A 444 2.72 -11.11 8.85
CA THR A 444 1.97 -9.91 8.49
C THR A 444 1.63 -9.95 7.00
N THR A 445 0.91 -8.96 6.53
CA THR A 445 0.65 -8.75 5.11
C THR A 445 0.86 -7.29 4.73
N ALA A 446 0.86 -7.00 3.43
CA ALA A 446 0.88 -5.64 2.92
C ALA A 446 -0.55 -5.20 2.54
N GLN A 447 -0.86 -3.93 2.80
CA GLN A 447 -2.09 -3.31 2.33
C GLN A 447 -2.10 -3.29 0.78
N GLU A 448 -3.26 -3.45 0.16
CA GLU A 448 -3.43 -3.67 -1.28
C GLU A 448 -2.77 -2.64 -2.22
N GLY A 449 -2.23 -1.54 -1.70
CA GLY A 449 -1.55 -0.51 -2.48
C GLY A 449 -0.21 -0.92 -3.09
N TYR A 450 0.29 -2.13 -2.84
CA TYR A 450 1.56 -2.59 -3.40
C TYR A 450 1.44 -2.98 -4.89
N THR A 451 2.59 -3.07 -5.54
CA THR A 451 2.69 -3.42 -6.96
C THR A 451 2.91 -4.92 -7.14
N LEU A 452 2.12 -5.53 -8.02
CA LEU A 452 2.39 -6.84 -8.62
C LEU A 452 2.76 -6.66 -10.10
N MET A 453 3.74 -7.43 -10.56
CA MET A 453 4.18 -7.43 -11.95
C MET A 453 3.49 -8.55 -12.72
N THR A 454 2.98 -8.22 -13.90
CA THR A 454 2.48 -9.18 -14.90
C THR A 454 3.25 -9.01 -16.20
N VAL A 455 3.42 -10.05 -16.97
CA VAL A 455 3.88 -9.97 -18.37
C VAL A 455 2.68 -10.17 -19.26
N LEU A 456 2.45 -9.22 -20.18
CA LEU A 456 1.27 -9.29 -21.03
C LEU A 456 1.46 -10.32 -22.16
N ASP A 457 0.40 -11.08 -22.43
CA ASP A 457 0.38 -12.12 -23.46
C ASP A 457 -0.05 -11.51 -24.80
N HIS A 458 0.86 -11.49 -25.76
CA HIS A 458 0.63 -10.98 -27.10
C HIS A 458 0.36 -12.10 -28.12
N SER A 459 0.10 -13.33 -27.67
CA SER A 459 -0.08 -14.50 -28.56
C SER A 459 -1.19 -14.34 -29.60
N GLU A 460 -2.22 -13.53 -29.30
CA GLU A 460 -3.31 -13.22 -30.24
C GLU A 460 -3.03 -12.00 -31.12
N SER A 461 -1.92 -11.30 -30.92
CA SER A 461 -1.53 -10.11 -31.69
C SER A 461 -0.52 -10.45 -32.79
N SER A 462 -0.24 -9.47 -33.65
CA SER A 462 0.86 -9.58 -34.63
C SER A 462 2.23 -9.28 -34.03
N ILE A 463 2.27 -8.82 -32.77
CA ILE A 463 3.47 -8.46 -32.01
C ILE A 463 3.82 -9.65 -31.12
N PRO A 464 5.01 -10.24 -31.23
CA PRO A 464 5.37 -11.37 -30.39
C PRO A 464 5.63 -10.91 -28.95
N THR A 465 5.30 -11.77 -27.99
CA THR A 465 5.73 -11.60 -26.59
C THR A 465 7.26 -11.70 -26.52
N LYS A 466 7.92 -10.72 -25.91
CA LYS A 466 9.38 -10.64 -25.80
C LYS A 466 9.88 -11.41 -24.55
N GLY A 467 9.46 -12.65 -24.40
CA GLY A 467 9.60 -13.40 -23.14
C GLY A 467 11.04 -13.58 -22.67
N GLU A 468 12.00 -13.83 -23.58
CA GLU A 468 13.41 -13.94 -23.22
C GLU A 468 13.93 -12.63 -22.62
N ALA A 469 13.72 -11.48 -23.30
CA ALA A 469 14.19 -10.17 -22.85
C ALA A 469 13.50 -9.75 -21.54
N VAL A 470 12.17 -9.94 -21.45
CA VAL A 470 11.39 -9.61 -20.24
C VAL A 470 11.83 -10.44 -19.04
N SER A 471 12.02 -11.76 -19.21
CA SER A 471 12.44 -12.62 -18.10
C SER A 471 13.87 -12.30 -17.63
N ALA A 472 14.79 -12.00 -18.54
CA ALA A 472 16.14 -11.55 -18.18
C ALA A 472 16.11 -10.21 -17.44
N TYR A 473 15.35 -9.23 -17.97
CA TYR A 473 15.26 -7.90 -17.37
C TYR A 473 14.68 -7.93 -15.95
N LEU A 474 13.54 -8.62 -15.75
CA LEU A 474 12.90 -8.69 -14.44
C LEU A 474 13.73 -9.51 -13.43
N GLN A 475 14.35 -10.60 -13.89
CA GLN A 475 15.23 -11.41 -13.05
C GLN A 475 16.41 -10.58 -12.54
N LEU A 476 17.15 -9.95 -13.43
CA LEU A 476 18.32 -9.15 -13.06
C LEU A 476 17.92 -7.93 -12.23
N SER A 477 16.79 -7.28 -12.55
CA SER A 477 16.28 -6.15 -11.77
C SER A 477 15.95 -6.54 -10.33
N CYS A 478 15.38 -7.72 -10.11
CA CYS A 478 15.13 -8.23 -8.75
C CYS A 478 16.43 -8.59 -8.02
N GLU A 479 17.36 -9.23 -8.70
CA GLU A 479 18.68 -9.57 -8.15
C GLU A 479 19.47 -8.34 -7.71
N GLU A 480 19.57 -7.33 -8.59
CA GLU A 480 20.22 -6.05 -8.27
C GLU A 480 19.48 -5.27 -7.17
N SER A 481 18.15 -5.36 -7.13
CA SER A 481 17.38 -4.75 -6.05
C SER A 481 17.64 -5.43 -4.71
N TYR A 482 17.71 -6.75 -4.66
CA TYR A 482 18.03 -7.51 -3.46
C TYR A 482 19.43 -7.17 -2.91
N THR A 483 20.42 -7.10 -3.78
CA THR A 483 21.83 -6.89 -3.37
C THR A 483 22.17 -5.42 -3.14
N TYR A 484 21.46 -4.47 -3.75
CA TYR A 484 21.85 -3.08 -3.80
C TYR A 484 20.76 -2.10 -3.35
N VAL A 485 19.57 -2.08 -4.00
CA VAL A 485 18.52 -1.09 -3.71
C VAL A 485 17.95 -1.29 -2.31
N ARG A 486 17.77 -2.54 -1.89
CA ARG A 486 17.30 -2.90 -0.54
C ARG A 486 18.22 -2.35 0.55
N GLY A 487 19.55 -2.40 0.36
CA GLY A 487 20.52 -1.81 1.28
C GLY A 487 20.34 -0.29 1.42
N TYR A 488 20.13 0.42 0.31
CA TYR A 488 19.80 1.86 0.35
C TYR A 488 18.49 2.14 1.07
N TYR A 489 17.46 1.38 0.78
CA TYR A 489 16.15 1.51 1.44
C TYR A 489 16.30 1.39 2.96
N PHE A 490 17.00 0.39 3.46
CA PHE A 490 17.19 0.20 4.90
C PHE A 490 18.14 1.22 5.52
N ASN A 491 19.33 1.39 4.96
CA ASN A 491 20.38 2.16 5.60
C ASN A 491 20.25 3.68 5.41
N ARG A 492 19.61 4.12 4.32
CA ARG A 492 19.50 5.55 3.98
C ARG A 492 18.09 6.11 4.19
N ILE A 493 17.05 5.28 4.08
CA ILE A 493 15.68 5.72 4.25
C ILE A 493 15.14 5.32 5.62
N VAL A 494 15.05 4.03 5.92
CA VAL A 494 14.37 3.55 7.13
C VAL A 494 15.17 3.92 8.39
N LYS A 495 16.45 3.58 8.44
CA LYS A 495 17.30 3.82 9.62
C LYS A 495 17.38 5.30 10.01
N PRO A 496 17.80 6.25 9.13
CA PRO A 496 17.91 7.65 9.52
C PRO A 496 16.56 8.33 9.76
N LYS A 497 15.53 7.94 8.97
CA LYS A 497 14.22 8.60 9.06
C LYS A 497 13.46 8.22 10.31
N TYR A 498 13.54 6.96 10.74
CA TYR A 498 12.73 6.45 11.84
C TYR A 498 13.52 6.16 13.11
N PHE A 499 14.73 5.62 13.01
CA PHE A 499 15.42 5.12 14.19
C PHE A 499 16.63 5.97 14.60
N GLY A 500 17.06 6.89 13.73
CA GLY A 500 18.23 7.74 13.98
C GLY A 500 19.55 6.97 13.87
N THR A 501 20.63 7.59 14.39
CA THR A 501 21.98 7.05 14.30
C THR A 501 22.60 6.70 15.65
N ASP A 502 21.94 7.03 16.77
CA ASP A 502 22.40 6.73 18.13
C ASP A 502 21.99 5.30 18.54
N ASP A 503 22.91 4.35 18.36
CA ASP A 503 22.72 2.95 18.76
C ASP A 503 23.04 2.69 20.24
N SER A 504 22.84 3.67 21.11
CA SER A 504 22.97 3.45 22.55
C SER A 504 22.03 2.32 23.01
N GLU A 505 22.59 1.34 23.71
CA GLU A 505 21.86 0.15 24.18
C GLU A 505 21.33 -0.79 23.08
N GLY A 506 21.90 -0.71 21.85
CA GLY A 506 21.49 -1.53 20.70
C GLY A 506 20.08 -1.17 20.17
N PHE A 507 19.60 0.03 20.44
CA PHE A 507 18.25 0.44 20.10
C PHE A 507 18.03 0.45 18.57
N VAL A 508 18.94 1.04 17.83
CA VAL A 508 18.84 1.11 16.36
C VAL A 508 19.04 -0.28 15.75
N THR A 509 20.06 -1.02 16.22
CA THR A 509 20.31 -2.39 15.76
C THR A 509 19.09 -3.30 15.96
N ASN A 510 18.44 -3.25 17.14
CA ASN A 510 17.23 -4.03 17.40
C ASN A 510 16.04 -3.57 16.54
N SER A 511 15.88 -2.26 16.32
CA SER A 511 14.81 -1.72 15.46
C SER A 511 14.94 -2.24 14.02
N ILE A 512 16.15 -2.27 13.52
CA ILE A 512 16.43 -2.78 12.18
C ILE A 512 16.20 -4.29 12.11
N ALA A 513 16.69 -5.06 13.09
CA ALA A 513 16.46 -6.50 13.14
C ALA A 513 14.96 -6.85 13.17
N LEU A 514 14.14 -6.05 13.88
CA LEU A 514 12.69 -6.18 13.87
C LEU A 514 12.10 -5.84 12.50
N PHE A 515 12.60 -4.79 11.87
CA PHE A 515 12.18 -4.42 10.52
C PHE A 515 12.42 -5.56 9.53
N VAL A 516 13.62 -6.14 9.52
CA VAL A 516 13.95 -7.31 8.69
C VAL A 516 13.04 -8.48 9.01
N THR A 517 12.82 -8.76 10.31
CA THR A 517 11.88 -9.81 10.74
C THR A 517 10.48 -9.60 10.15
N ILE A 518 10.00 -8.36 10.09
CA ILE A 518 8.70 -8.03 9.51
C ILE A 518 8.69 -8.28 8.00
N ILE A 519 9.69 -7.73 7.29
CA ILE A 519 9.78 -7.83 5.82
C ILE A 519 9.88 -9.29 5.36
N ASP A 520 10.70 -10.09 6.04
CA ASP A 520 10.88 -11.52 5.69
C ASP A 520 9.64 -12.38 6.00
N ASN A 521 8.65 -11.82 6.72
CA ASN A 521 7.41 -12.51 7.08
C ASN A 521 6.15 -11.80 6.53
N ILE A 522 6.30 -11.01 5.45
CA ILE A 522 5.15 -10.50 4.69
C ILE A 522 4.60 -11.66 3.85
N GLU A 523 3.35 -12.00 4.09
CA GLU A 523 2.68 -13.09 3.42
C GLU A 523 1.47 -12.63 2.62
N PHE A 524 1.18 -13.36 1.57
CA PHE A 524 0.06 -13.15 0.67
C PHE A 524 -0.68 -14.47 0.49
N GLU A 525 -1.96 -14.45 0.73
CA GLU A 525 -2.82 -15.61 0.60
C GLU A 525 -3.68 -15.51 -0.66
N PHE A 526 -4.07 -16.66 -1.21
CA PHE A 526 -4.97 -16.73 -2.35
C PHE A 526 -6.19 -15.82 -2.18
N TRP A 527 -6.86 -15.89 -1.06
CA TRP A 527 -8.10 -15.16 -0.80
C TRP A 527 -7.94 -13.64 -0.74
N THR A 528 -6.76 -13.12 -0.43
CA THR A 528 -6.51 -11.68 -0.44
C THR A 528 -6.21 -11.16 -1.84
N ILE A 529 -5.39 -11.87 -2.60
CA ILE A 529 -5.05 -11.46 -3.96
C ILE A 529 -6.27 -11.53 -4.87
N TYR A 530 -7.05 -12.62 -4.76
CA TYR A 530 -8.30 -12.78 -5.50
C TYR A 530 -9.54 -12.22 -4.78
N SER A 531 -9.36 -11.35 -3.79
CA SER A 531 -10.47 -10.86 -2.95
C SER A 531 -11.63 -10.28 -3.77
N ARG A 532 -11.34 -9.55 -4.84
CA ARG A 532 -12.37 -8.97 -5.71
C ARG A 532 -13.17 -10.03 -6.45
N GLN A 533 -12.51 -11.08 -6.92
CA GLN A 533 -13.14 -12.23 -7.56
C GLN A 533 -13.95 -13.06 -6.55
N LEU A 534 -13.50 -13.10 -5.29
CA LEU A 534 -14.15 -13.82 -4.19
C LEU A 534 -15.16 -12.95 -3.41
N ASN A 535 -15.94 -12.13 -4.10
CA ASN A 535 -16.97 -11.27 -3.50
C ASN A 535 -16.43 -10.32 -2.41
N ASN A 536 -15.21 -9.82 -2.57
CA ASN A 536 -14.52 -8.97 -1.59
C ASN A 536 -14.36 -9.62 -0.21
N VAL A 537 -13.91 -10.85 -0.16
CA VAL A 537 -13.80 -11.66 1.07
C VAL A 537 -12.98 -11.00 2.18
N VAL A 538 -12.03 -10.11 1.86
CA VAL A 538 -11.28 -9.31 2.84
C VAL A 538 -12.22 -8.49 3.73
N TRP A 539 -13.34 -8.00 3.19
CA TRP A 539 -14.30 -7.23 3.97
C TRP A 539 -15.07 -8.08 4.99
N LEU A 540 -15.14 -9.39 4.79
CA LEU A 540 -15.82 -10.29 5.73
C LEU A 540 -15.25 -10.17 7.16
N TRP A 541 -13.92 -10.14 7.28
CA TRP A 541 -13.27 -9.94 8.57
C TRP A 541 -13.57 -8.55 9.15
N ARG A 542 -13.45 -7.50 8.34
CA ARG A 542 -13.73 -6.12 8.75
C ARG A 542 -15.17 -5.96 9.26
N ASP A 543 -16.14 -6.53 8.54
CA ASP A 543 -17.57 -6.50 8.91
C ASP A 543 -17.85 -7.33 10.17
N ALA A 544 -17.14 -8.45 10.34
CA ALA A 544 -17.29 -9.30 11.51
C ALA A 544 -16.73 -8.68 12.81
N VAL A 545 -15.92 -7.64 12.73
CA VAL A 545 -15.36 -6.95 13.92
C VAL A 545 -16.42 -6.17 14.72
N ASP A 546 -17.59 -5.86 14.15
CA ASP A 546 -18.69 -5.26 14.91
C ASP A 546 -19.03 -6.10 16.16
N PRO A 547 -19.25 -5.48 17.34
CA PRO A 547 -19.46 -6.19 18.60
C PRO A 547 -20.56 -7.23 18.62
N GLU A 548 -21.62 -7.03 17.81
CA GLU A 548 -22.84 -7.86 17.81
C GLU A 548 -22.83 -8.98 16.73
N THR A 549 -21.76 -9.10 15.94
CA THR A 549 -21.65 -10.02 14.82
C THR A 549 -20.73 -11.21 15.13
N THR A 550 -20.69 -12.19 14.25
CA THR A 550 -19.73 -13.30 14.22
C THR A 550 -19.21 -13.45 12.79
N LEU A 551 -18.05 -14.06 12.61
CA LEU A 551 -17.50 -14.30 11.29
C LEU A 551 -18.42 -15.19 10.45
N GLU A 552 -18.88 -16.30 11.04
CA GLU A 552 -19.87 -17.19 10.41
C GLU A 552 -21.20 -16.47 10.12
N GLY A 553 -21.64 -15.60 11.03
CA GLY A 553 -22.86 -14.81 10.85
C GLY A 553 -22.79 -13.85 9.66
N GLU A 554 -21.66 -13.16 9.49
CA GLU A 554 -21.43 -12.28 8.33
C GLU A 554 -21.32 -13.09 7.03
N TYR A 555 -20.61 -14.21 7.04
CA TYR A 555 -20.50 -15.09 5.89
C TYR A 555 -21.87 -15.62 5.43
N LEU A 556 -22.70 -16.07 6.36
CA LEU A 556 -24.04 -16.63 6.07
C LEU A 556 -24.99 -15.62 5.44
N LYS A 557 -24.80 -14.32 5.62
CA LYS A 557 -25.62 -13.30 4.95
C LYS A 557 -25.48 -13.34 3.44
N GLU A 558 -24.32 -13.70 2.93
CA GLU A 558 -23.98 -13.72 1.50
C GLU A 558 -23.40 -15.06 1.04
N GLN A 559 -23.61 -16.14 1.79
CA GLN A 559 -23.01 -17.45 1.56
C GLN A 559 -23.07 -17.90 0.10
N SER A 560 -24.25 -17.82 -0.52
CA SER A 560 -24.40 -18.25 -1.92
C SER A 560 -23.56 -17.45 -2.91
N ARG A 561 -23.27 -16.18 -2.60
CA ARG A 561 -22.39 -15.34 -3.44
C ARG A 561 -20.94 -15.72 -3.26
N PHE A 562 -20.50 -15.97 -2.03
CA PHE A 562 -19.16 -16.45 -1.75
C PHE A 562 -18.89 -17.81 -2.40
N GLU A 563 -19.81 -18.76 -2.20
CA GLU A 563 -19.70 -20.11 -2.78
C GLU A 563 -19.69 -20.09 -4.32
N GLN A 564 -20.53 -19.27 -4.95
CA GLN A 564 -20.52 -19.11 -6.39
C GLN A 564 -19.23 -18.43 -6.88
N ALA A 565 -18.77 -17.40 -6.18
CA ALA A 565 -17.57 -16.67 -6.56
C ALA A 565 -16.31 -17.55 -6.53
N ILE A 566 -16.16 -18.40 -5.53
CA ILE A 566 -15.01 -19.32 -5.44
C ILE A 566 -15.10 -20.43 -6.49
N GLU A 567 -16.30 -20.95 -6.76
CA GLU A 567 -16.53 -21.94 -7.82
C GLU A 567 -16.24 -21.35 -9.21
N ASP A 568 -16.71 -20.15 -9.49
CA ASP A 568 -16.45 -19.45 -10.76
C ASP A 568 -14.96 -19.16 -10.95
N THR A 569 -14.28 -18.73 -9.87
CA THR A 569 -12.84 -18.49 -9.89
C THR A 569 -12.07 -19.77 -10.16
N ASP A 570 -12.40 -20.88 -9.50
CA ASP A 570 -11.75 -22.18 -9.74
C ASP A 570 -12.00 -22.70 -11.15
N ILE A 571 -13.27 -22.65 -11.63
CA ILE A 571 -13.60 -23.02 -13.01
C ILE A 571 -12.72 -22.25 -13.99
N TRP A 572 -12.57 -20.95 -13.77
CA TRP A 572 -11.77 -20.10 -14.63
C TRP A 572 -10.27 -20.44 -14.53
N LEU A 573 -9.71 -20.59 -13.32
CA LEU A 573 -8.30 -20.93 -13.09
C LEU A 573 -7.91 -22.29 -13.72
N PHE A 574 -8.84 -23.26 -13.74
CA PHE A 574 -8.59 -24.60 -14.25
C PHE A 574 -8.99 -24.81 -15.72
N SER A 575 -9.92 -24.01 -16.26
CA SER A 575 -10.50 -24.24 -17.60
C SER A 575 -9.98 -23.35 -18.71
N ARG A 576 -9.00 -22.49 -18.46
CA ARG A 576 -8.52 -21.42 -19.34
C ARG A 576 -8.74 -21.64 -20.83
N GLY A 577 -9.36 -20.64 -21.48
CA GLY A 577 -9.68 -20.63 -22.89
C GLY A 577 -11.07 -21.16 -23.28
N SER A 578 -11.87 -21.65 -22.33
CA SER A 578 -13.20 -22.22 -22.65
C SER A 578 -14.39 -21.45 -22.12
N VAL A 579 -14.23 -20.57 -21.15
CA VAL A 579 -15.32 -19.78 -20.55
C VAL A 579 -14.84 -18.38 -20.17
N ASN A 580 -15.48 -17.35 -20.71
CA ASN A 580 -15.35 -15.99 -20.17
C ASN A 580 -16.43 -15.82 -19.10
N PRO A 581 -16.13 -15.83 -17.80
CA PRO A 581 -17.13 -15.80 -16.74
C PRO A 581 -17.69 -14.39 -16.46
N TRP A 582 -17.17 -13.33 -17.09
CA TRP A 582 -17.52 -11.93 -16.79
C TRP A 582 -18.06 -11.14 -17.98
#